data_2d5a5a26430ded77b2954885f9f7ad03
#
_entry.id   2d5a5a26430ded77b2954885f9f7ad03
#
_cell.length_a   1.000
_cell.length_b   1.000
_cell.length_c   1.000
_cell.angle_alpha   90.00
_cell.angle_beta   90.00
_cell.angle_gamma   90.00
#
_symmetry.space_group_name_H-M   'P 1'
#
loop_
_entity.id
_entity.type
_entity.pdbx_description
1 polymer ?
#
loop_
_entity_poly.entity_id
_entity_poly.type
_entity_poly.pdbx_seq_one_letter_code
_entity_poly.pdbx_strand_id
1 'polypeptide(L)'
;MKYTTVILLFIGFVFSSSAQQTINASITHDGIERDYIVYVPEIYDGSTAVPLVLNFHGFGSSASQQMFYGDFRDIADTEGFLLVHPEGTTFIGNQFWNVGFPGISSTIDDVGFTEALIDELATLYTIDLDRVYATGMSNGGFMSFLLACQLSEKIAAVASVTGSMTQDTFDDCNAQLPTPVLQIHGTEDDVVLYNENNLSLPIPDVISYWVDHNNCETTPTTTTLPDVDVSDGSTIEHSVYEDGDNGITTEHMKVIGGGHTWPGSVLNSAGTNQDIDASMEIWLFFSRYDINGLLSTDDYENKHVSIYPNPTQSKINLSLNYSKEVYYKLFSPLGKQLMTGTITSGNEEIDISHLPSNIYFLKVGNQF
;
A
#
# COMPACT_ATOMS: atom_id res chain seq x y z
N MET A 1 51.89 -34.59 39.93
CA MET A 1 50.76 -33.73 39.72
C MET A 1 50.47 -33.57 38.23
N LYS A 2 49.38 -34.13 37.74
CA LYS A 2 48.96 -34.00 36.33
C LYS A 2 47.98 -32.81 36.25
N TYR A 3 48.32 -31.79 35.51
CA TYR A 3 47.41 -30.67 35.25
C TYR A 3 46.53 -31.00 34.04
N THR A 4 45.24 -31.08 34.24
CA THR A 4 44.25 -31.22 33.17
C THR A 4 43.85 -29.81 32.72
N THR A 5 44.24 -29.43 31.50
CA THR A 5 43.85 -28.16 30.91
C THR A 5 42.44 -28.32 30.30
N VAL A 6 41.45 -27.62 30.86
CA VAL A 6 40.09 -27.53 30.28
C VAL A 6 40.07 -26.37 29.32
N ILE A 7 39.90 -26.65 28.02
CA ILE A 7 39.66 -25.64 26.99
C ILE A 7 38.15 -25.41 26.92
N LEU A 8 37.65 -24.23 27.36
CA LEU A 8 36.29 -23.77 27.17
C LEU A 8 36.20 -23.17 25.76
N LEU A 9 35.48 -23.86 24.87
CA LEU A 9 35.13 -23.33 23.54
C LEU A 9 33.92 -22.41 23.71
N PHE A 10 34.13 -21.10 23.60
CA PHE A 10 33.05 -20.13 23.51
C PHE A 10 32.54 -20.12 22.05
N ILE A 11 31.38 -20.71 21.80
CA ILE A 11 30.66 -20.54 20.55
C ILE A 11 29.86 -19.22 20.70
N GLY A 12 30.43 -18.14 20.16
CA GLY A 12 29.74 -16.89 20.03
C GLY A 12 28.64 -17.04 18.97
N PHE A 13 27.38 -17.01 19.36
CA PHE A 13 26.28 -16.78 18.44
C PHE A 13 26.34 -15.28 18.01
N VAL A 14 26.69 -15.03 16.77
CA VAL A 14 26.54 -13.71 16.15
C VAL A 14 25.08 -13.59 15.79
N PHE A 15 24.29 -12.91 16.61
CA PHE A 15 22.98 -12.42 16.20
C PHE A 15 23.21 -11.26 15.23
N SER A 16 22.96 -11.48 13.94
CA SER A 16 22.84 -10.38 12.99
C SER A 16 21.52 -9.68 13.30
N SER A 17 21.57 -8.56 14.02
CA SER A 17 20.45 -7.65 14.11
C SER A 17 20.36 -6.94 12.75
N SER A 18 19.35 -7.24 11.96
CA SER A 18 18.99 -6.39 10.82
C SER A 18 18.36 -5.14 11.39
N ALA A 19 18.98 -3.99 11.21
CA ALA A 19 18.34 -2.70 11.45
C ALA A 19 17.64 -2.26 10.16
N GLN A 20 16.51 -1.57 10.27
CA GLN A 20 15.88 -0.91 9.13
C GLN A 20 16.92 -0.11 8.33
N GLN A 21 16.84 -0.13 7.02
CA GLN A 21 17.81 0.53 6.16
C GLN A 21 17.12 1.32 5.06
N THR A 22 17.59 2.54 4.84
CA THR A 22 17.26 3.34 3.65
C THR A 22 18.48 3.41 2.77
N ILE A 23 18.42 2.81 1.58
CA ILE A 23 19.54 2.63 0.67
C ILE A 23 19.28 3.41 -0.60
N ASN A 24 20.19 4.33 -0.96
CA ASN A 24 20.20 4.99 -2.27
C ASN A 24 21.05 4.13 -3.21
N ALA A 25 20.50 3.80 -4.37
CA ALA A 25 21.16 2.99 -5.37
C ALA A 25 20.78 3.44 -6.78
N SER A 26 21.42 2.88 -7.80
CA SER A 26 21.12 3.15 -9.19
C SER A 26 21.29 1.89 -10.04
N ILE A 27 20.55 1.83 -11.15
CA ILE A 27 20.80 0.86 -12.24
C ILE A 27 20.96 1.63 -13.57
N THR A 28 21.62 1.01 -14.53
CA THR A 28 21.69 1.55 -15.89
C THR A 28 20.61 0.89 -16.74
N HIS A 29 19.69 1.68 -17.29
CA HIS A 29 18.70 1.25 -18.25
C HIS A 29 18.80 2.12 -19.52
N ASP A 30 18.91 1.50 -20.69
CA ASP A 30 19.10 2.15 -22.00
C ASP A 30 20.26 3.17 -22.03
N GLY A 31 21.34 2.89 -21.28
CA GLY A 31 22.50 3.76 -21.17
C GLY A 31 22.30 4.99 -20.28
N ILE A 32 21.18 5.08 -19.58
CA ILE A 32 20.87 6.13 -18.60
C ILE A 32 21.02 5.54 -17.19
N GLU A 33 21.76 6.23 -16.32
CA GLU A 33 21.78 5.90 -14.91
C GLU A 33 20.47 6.37 -14.26
N ARG A 34 19.77 5.44 -13.60
CA ARG A 34 18.45 5.64 -12.99
C ARG A 34 18.55 5.36 -11.49
N ASP A 35 18.33 6.42 -10.72
CA ASP A 35 18.40 6.35 -9.26
C ASP A 35 17.13 5.77 -8.66
N TYR A 36 17.24 5.19 -7.47
CA TYR A 36 16.12 4.75 -6.65
C TYR A 36 16.50 4.68 -5.17
N ILE A 37 15.49 4.70 -4.29
CA ILE A 37 15.64 4.51 -2.86
C ILE A 37 14.94 3.22 -2.48
N VAL A 38 15.64 2.33 -1.76
CA VAL A 38 15.05 1.13 -1.15
C VAL A 38 14.95 1.33 0.35
N TYR A 39 13.78 1.10 0.91
CA TYR A 39 13.58 0.94 2.34
C TYR A 39 13.43 -0.55 2.66
N VAL A 40 14.32 -1.05 3.51
CA VAL A 40 14.34 -2.42 4.00
C VAL A 40 13.86 -2.40 5.46
N PRO A 41 12.70 -2.97 5.80
CA PRO A 41 12.17 -2.95 7.15
C PRO A 41 13.00 -3.81 8.11
N GLU A 42 12.93 -3.50 9.41
CA GLU A 42 13.71 -4.21 10.45
C GLU A 42 13.40 -5.71 10.50
N ILE A 43 12.15 -6.08 10.21
CA ILE A 43 11.70 -7.48 10.27
C ILE A 43 12.15 -8.33 9.06
N TYR A 44 12.71 -7.71 8.01
CA TYR A 44 13.23 -8.42 6.85
C TYR A 44 14.61 -9.02 7.15
N ASP A 45 14.71 -10.34 7.10
CA ASP A 45 15.95 -11.07 7.33
C ASP A 45 16.45 -11.85 6.09
N GLY A 46 15.72 -11.75 4.97
CA GLY A 46 16.02 -12.44 3.71
C GLY A 46 15.70 -13.94 3.69
N SER A 47 15.17 -14.50 4.78
CA SER A 47 14.86 -15.95 4.86
C SER A 47 13.55 -16.32 4.17
N THR A 48 12.63 -15.38 4.04
CA THR A 48 11.32 -15.58 3.43
C THR A 48 11.11 -14.52 2.35
N ALA A 49 10.47 -14.91 1.25
CA ALA A 49 10.12 -13.98 0.19
C ALA A 49 9.02 -13.01 0.68
N VAL A 50 9.22 -11.71 0.41
CA VAL A 50 8.34 -10.62 0.86
C VAL A 50 7.81 -9.83 -0.33
N PRO A 51 6.65 -9.19 -0.21
CA PRO A 51 6.12 -8.31 -1.25
C PRO A 51 7.06 -7.14 -1.56
N LEU A 52 6.90 -6.57 -2.76
CA LEU A 52 7.58 -5.35 -3.21
C LEU A 52 6.55 -4.28 -3.54
N VAL A 53 6.68 -3.10 -2.94
CA VAL A 53 5.86 -1.91 -3.27
C VAL A 53 6.73 -0.87 -3.97
N LEU A 54 6.36 -0.50 -5.18
CA LEU A 54 6.95 0.61 -5.95
C LEU A 54 6.08 1.85 -5.77
N ASN A 55 6.65 2.96 -5.27
CA ASN A 55 5.94 4.19 -4.99
C ASN A 55 6.52 5.36 -5.79
N PHE A 56 5.83 5.75 -6.86
CA PHE A 56 6.28 6.70 -7.87
C PHE A 56 5.91 8.13 -7.51
N HIS A 57 6.86 9.06 -7.64
CA HIS A 57 6.66 10.48 -7.35
C HIS A 57 5.88 11.22 -8.44
N GLY A 58 5.30 12.38 -8.09
CA GLY A 58 4.64 13.29 -9.03
C GLY A 58 5.62 14.10 -9.89
N PHE A 59 5.10 14.79 -10.91
CA PHE A 59 5.89 15.68 -11.79
C PHE A 59 6.60 16.78 -10.98
N GLY A 60 7.89 16.96 -11.20
CA GLY A 60 8.72 17.93 -10.50
C GLY A 60 9.04 17.59 -9.04
N SER A 61 8.59 16.44 -8.56
CA SER A 61 8.94 15.89 -7.25
C SER A 61 10.16 14.97 -7.36
N SER A 62 10.44 14.16 -6.33
CA SER A 62 11.55 13.22 -6.30
C SER A 62 11.21 11.98 -5.47
N ALA A 63 12.01 10.93 -5.61
CA ALA A 63 11.90 9.70 -4.81
C ALA A 63 11.89 10.00 -3.30
N SER A 64 12.78 10.91 -2.84
CA SER A 64 12.86 11.27 -1.43
C SER A 64 11.66 12.08 -0.93
N GLN A 65 11.06 12.93 -1.78
CA GLN A 65 9.84 13.65 -1.42
C GLN A 65 8.64 12.70 -1.36
N GLN A 66 8.51 11.78 -2.33
CA GLN A 66 7.46 10.76 -2.33
C GLN A 66 7.54 9.89 -1.07
N MET A 67 8.73 9.46 -0.67
CA MET A 67 8.96 8.71 0.56
C MET A 67 8.47 9.46 1.80
N PHE A 68 8.37 10.79 1.76
CA PHE A 68 7.99 11.61 2.89
C PHE A 68 6.48 11.92 2.93
N TYR A 69 5.85 12.24 1.80
CA TYR A 69 4.42 12.57 1.82
C TYR A 69 3.49 11.40 1.52
N GLY A 70 3.97 10.36 0.85
CA GLY A 70 3.30 9.07 0.69
C GLY A 70 4.08 8.00 1.45
N ASP A 71 4.17 8.14 2.77
CA ASP A 71 5.04 7.33 3.62
C ASP A 71 4.42 5.95 3.92
N PHE A 72 5.13 4.89 3.59
CA PHE A 72 4.76 3.51 3.88
C PHE A 72 5.70 2.83 4.88
N ARG A 73 6.70 3.54 5.42
CA ARG A 73 7.79 2.90 6.19
C ARG A 73 7.31 2.20 7.45
N ASP A 74 6.45 2.85 8.24
CA ASP A 74 5.89 2.26 9.46
C ASP A 74 4.99 1.04 9.14
N ILE A 75 4.34 1.06 7.96
CA ILE A 75 3.54 -0.06 7.46
C ILE A 75 4.48 -1.19 7.04
N ALA A 76 5.55 -0.88 6.31
CA ALA A 76 6.55 -1.87 5.89
C ALA A 76 7.23 -2.54 7.10
N ASP A 77 7.53 -1.78 8.16
CA ASP A 77 8.10 -2.32 9.41
C ASP A 77 7.14 -3.28 10.14
N THR A 78 5.83 -3.10 9.95
CA THR A 78 4.80 -3.93 10.61
C THR A 78 4.41 -5.13 9.75
N GLU A 79 4.25 -4.92 8.44
CA GLU A 79 3.67 -5.89 7.52
C GLU A 79 4.72 -6.69 6.72
N GLY A 80 5.97 -6.22 6.69
CA GLY A 80 7.11 -6.96 6.14
C GLY A 80 7.20 -6.98 4.63
N PHE A 81 7.16 -5.81 3.98
CA PHE A 81 7.41 -5.69 2.55
C PHE A 81 8.59 -4.74 2.26
N LEU A 82 9.24 -4.91 1.12
CA LEU A 82 10.24 -3.97 0.62
C LEU A 82 9.53 -2.79 -0.05
N LEU A 83 9.98 -1.57 0.27
CA LEU A 83 9.42 -0.35 -0.31
C LEU A 83 10.49 0.33 -1.18
N VAL A 84 10.13 0.66 -2.41
CA VAL A 84 11.05 1.28 -3.38
C VAL A 84 10.45 2.56 -3.92
N HIS A 85 11.26 3.62 -3.94
CA HIS A 85 10.94 4.89 -4.56
C HIS A 85 11.88 5.10 -5.75
N PRO A 86 11.45 4.82 -6.98
CA PRO A 86 12.23 5.11 -8.16
C PRO A 86 12.31 6.63 -8.41
N GLU A 87 13.39 7.09 -9.07
CA GLU A 87 13.55 8.47 -9.51
C GLU A 87 13.27 8.59 -11.01
N GLY A 88 12.38 9.51 -11.39
CA GLY A 88 12.07 9.82 -12.77
C GLY A 88 13.24 10.51 -13.48
N THR A 89 13.24 10.48 -14.82
CA THR A 89 14.20 11.29 -15.60
C THR A 89 13.82 12.76 -15.61
N THR A 90 14.74 13.62 -16.04
CA THR A 90 14.49 15.06 -16.11
C THR A 90 13.90 15.45 -17.46
N PHE A 91 12.74 16.11 -17.46
CA PHE A 91 12.14 16.79 -18.59
C PHE A 91 11.98 18.29 -18.29
N ILE A 92 12.61 19.14 -19.09
CA ILE A 92 12.61 20.62 -18.91
C ILE A 92 12.92 21.03 -17.45
N GLY A 93 13.90 20.34 -16.84
CA GLY A 93 14.35 20.66 -15.47
C GLY A 93 13.50 20.07 -14.33
N ASN A 94 12.49 19.29 -14.64
CA ASN A 94 11.65 18.61 -13.65
C ASN A 94 11.76 17.09 -13.83
N GLN A 95 11.82 16.34 -12.76
CA GLN A 95 11.68 14.89 -12.79
C GLN A 95 10.27 14.51 -13.20
N PHE A 96 10.15 13.47 -14.03
CA PHE A 96 8.86 13.01 -14.54
C PHE A 96 8.90 11.55 -14.98
N TRP A 97 7.73 10.98 -15.18
CA TRP A 97 7.48 9.68 -15.81
C TRP A 97 6.87 9.91 -17.17
N ASN A 98 7.39 9.22 -18.18
CA ASN A 98 6.92 9.29 -19.57
C ASN A 98 5.66 8.43 -19.74
N VAL A 99 4.51 9.03 -19.50
CA VAL A 99 3.19 8.37 -19.52
C VAL A 99 2.34 8.80 -20.75
N GLY A 100 2.95 9.39 -21.77
CA GLY A 100 2.24 9.82 -22.97
C GLY A 100 1.41 11.09 -22.80
N PHE A 101 1.84 12.07 -21.99
CA PHE A 101 1.13 13.35 -21.92
C PHE A 101 1.12 14.08 -23.26
N PRO A 102 -0.05 14.64 -23.69
CA PRO A 102 -0.15 15.42 -24.90
C PRO A 102 0.87 16.55 -24.96
N GLY A 103 1.62 16.63 -26.09
CA GLY A 103 2.63 17.65 -26.29
C GLY A 103 3.99 17.41 -25.61
N ILE A 104 4.14 16.34 -24.84
CA ILE A 104 5.43 15.87 -24.32
C ILE A 104 5.94 14.78 -25.25
N SER A 105 7.02 15.10 -25.98
CA SER A 105 7.71 14.10 -26.79
C SER A 105 8.92 13.59 -26.02
N SER A 106 8.81 12.40 -25.44
CA SER A 106 9.89 11.72 -24.74
C SER A 106 10.09 10.32 -25.32
N THR A 107 11.33 9.88 -25.39
CA THR A 107 11.70 8.51 -25.81
C THR A 107 12.21 7.69 -24.62
N ILE A 108 12.01 8.18 -23.41
CA ILE A 108 12.43 7.48 -22.18
C ILE A 108 11.49 6.29 -21.98
N ASP A 109 12.08 5.12 -21.79
CA ASP A 109 11.37 3.89 -21.48
C ASP A 109 11.31 3.68 -19.96
N ASP A 110 10.29 4.29 -19.31
CA ASP A 110 10.09 4.15 -17.86
C ASP A 110 9.45 2.81 -17.49
N VAL A 111 8.74 2.16 -18.42
CA VAL A 111 8.17 0.83 -18.23
C VAL A 111 9.28 -0.21 -18.20
N GLY A 112 10.15 -0.23 -19.20
CA GLY A 112 11.31 -1.13 -19.24
C GLY A 112 12.28 -0.87 -18.10
N PHE A 113 12.47 0.40 -17.69
CA PHE A 113 13.23 0.72 -16.47
C PHE A 113 12.62 0.06 -15.23
N THR A 114 11.30 0.16 -15.08
CA THR A 114 10.60 -0.43 -13.92
C THR A 114 10.74 -1.95 -13.92
N GLU A 115 10.60 -2.58 -15.08
CA GLU A 115 10.83 -4.02 -15.24
C GLU A 115 12.26 -4.41 -14.85
N ALA A 116 13.26 -3.70 -15.37
CA ALA A 116 14.66 -3.95 -15.06
C ALA A 116 14.97 -3.72 -13.56
N LEU A 117 14.33 -2.74 -12.93
CA LEU A 117 14.46 -2.47 -11.50
C LEU A 117 13.91 -3.62 -10.65
N ILE A 118 12.73 -4.15 -11.00
CA ILE A 118 12.15 -5.32 -10.32
C ILE A 118 13.11 -6.52 -10.42
N ASP A 119 13.63 -6.79 -11.63
CA ASP A 119 14.52 -7.91 -11.88
C ASP A 119 15.85 -7.75 -11.12
N GLU A 120 16.43 -6.55 -11.07
CA GLU A 120 17.65 -6.26 -10.28
C GLU A 120 17.40 -6.45 -8.78
N LEU A 121 16.30 -5.91 -8.25
CA LEU A 121 15.96 -6.07 -6.83
C LEU A 121 15.75 -7.53 -6.45
N ALA A 122 15.18 -8.35 -7.32
CA ALA A 122 15.02 -9.78 -7.11
C ALA A 122 16.37 -10.54 -7.04
N THR A 123 17.46 -9.98 -7.59
CA THR A 123 18.80 -10.53 -7.42
C THR A 123 19.44 -10.18 -6.07
N LEU A 124 19.03 -9.04 -5.49
CA LEU A 124 19.61 -8.48 -4.27
C LEU A 124 18.82 -8.88 -3.02
N TYR A 125 17.52 -9.10 -3.16
CA TYR A 125 16.60 -9.40 -2.05
C TYR A 125 15.73 -10.61 -2.35
N THR A 126 15.25 -11.27 -1.30
CA THR A 126 14.29 -12.38 -1.42
C THR A 126 12.87 -11.78 -1.57
N ILE A 127 12.46 -11.53 -2.81
CA ILE A 127 11.17 -10.92 -3.17
C ILE A 127 10.20 -11.99 -3.63
N ASP A 128 8.95 -11.86 -3.22
CA ASP A 128 7.82 -12.59 -3.78
C ASP A 128 7.37 -11.89 -5.07
N LEU A 129 7.79 -12.42 -6.21
CA LEU A 129 7.51 -11.84 -7.52
C LEU A 129 6.04 -11.94 -7.94
N ASP A 130 5.25 -12.75 -7.24
CA ASP A 130 3.80 -12.79 -7.45
C ASP A 130 3.10 -11.64 -6.69
N ARG A 131 3.81 -10.92 -5.81
CA ARG A 131 3.30 -9.80 -5.01
C ARG A 131 4.12 -8.52 -5.21
N VAL A 132 4.16 -8.03 -6.43
CA VAL A 132 4.77 -6.74 -6.80
C VAL A 132 3.66 -5.74 -7.08
N TYR A 133 3.69 -4.61 -6.40
CA TYR A 133 2.64 -3.59 -6.47
C TYR A 133 3.19 -2.25 -6.88
N ALA A 134 2.36 -1.44 -7.57
CA ALA A 134 2.74 -0.10 -7.99
C ALA A 134 1.73 0.94 -7.50
N THR A 135 2.23 2.00 -6.88
CA THR A 135 1.45 3.17 -6.48
C THR A 135 2.21 4.44 -6.76
N GLY A 136 1.53 5.57 -6.70
CA GLY A 136 2.16 6.86 -6.82
C GLY A 136 1.16 8.00 -6.85
N MET A 137 1.68 9.22 -6.75
CA MET A 137 0.90 10.44 -6.77
C MET A 137 1.00 11.14 -8.11
N SER A 138 -0.13 11.72 -8.60
CA SER A 138 -0.12 12.58 -9.79
C SER A 138 0.52 11.85 -10.99
N ASN A 139 1.59 12.37 -11.59
CA ASN A 139 2.35 11.69 -12.64
C ASN A 139 2.79 10.26 -12.25
N GLY A 140 3.11 10.01 -10.95
CA GLY A 140 3.36 8.66 -10.44
C GLY A 140 2.10 7.77 -10.41
N GLY A 141 0.93 8.36 -10.20
CA GLY A 141 -0.35 7.66 -10.32
C GLY A 141 -0.68 7.29 -11.78
N PHE A 142 -0.36 8.18 -12.74
CA PHE A 142 -0.40 7.85 -14.18
C PHE A 142 0.55 6.71 -14.53
N MET A 143 1.77 6.74 -13.95
CA MET A 143 2.75 5.66 -14.14
C MET A 143 2.22 4.33 -13.63
N SER A 144 1.52 4.31 -12.50
CA SER A 144 0.91 3.08 -11.96
C SER A 144 -0.11 2.48 -12.92
N PHE A 145 -0.95 3.30 -13.56
CA PHE A 145 -1.87 2.82 -14.61
C PHE A 145 -1.14 2.34 -15.88
N LEU A 146 -0.07 3.06 -16.30
CA LEU A 146 0.73 2.62 -17.44
C LEU A 146 1.36 1.24 -17.19
N LEU A 147 1.83 0.99 -15.97
CA LEU A 147 2.36 -0.32 -15.57
C LEU A 147 1.26 -1.40 -15.56
N ALA A 148 0.06 -1.09 -15.05
CA ALA A 148 -1.08 -1.99 -15.14
C ALA A 148 -1.40 -2.39 -16.59
N CYS A 149 -1.28 -1.44 -17.53
CA CYS A 149 -1.51 -1.69 -18.95
C CYS A 149 -0.41 -2.50 -19.63
N GLN A 150 0.85 -2.31 -19.26
CA GLN A 150 2.01 -2.82 -20.01
C GLN A 150 2.83 -3.89 -19.29
N LEU A 151 2.69 -4.01 -17.95
CA LEU A 151 3.37 -4.99 -17.12
C LEU A 151 2.41 -5.80 -16.22
N SER A 152 1.17 -6.03 -16.67
CA SER A 152 0.17 -6.78 -15.89
C SER A 152 0.59 -8.22 -15.53
N GLU A 153 1.59 -8.78 -16.24
CA GLU A 153 2.17 -10.09 -15.90
C GLU A 153 3.25 -10.02 -14.80
N LYS A 154 3.60 -8.83 -14.32
CA LYS A 154 4.56 -8.59 -13.21
C LYS A 154 3.99 -7.76 -12.07
N ILE A 155 2.97 -6.95 -12.33
CA ILE A 155 2.34 -6.05 -11.34
C ILE A 155 1.02 -6.65 -10.90
N ALA A 156 0.97 -7.09 -9.66
CA ALA A 156 -0.18 -7.79 -9.09
C ALA A 156 -1.38 -6.89 -8.77
N ALA A 157 -1.14 -5.62 -8.43
CA ALA A 157 -2.17 -4.61 -8.21
C ALA A 157 -1.60 -3.20 -8.33
N VAL A 158 -2.45 -2.23 -8.64
CA VAL A 158 -2.06 -0.82 -8.71
C VAL A 158 -2.97 0.07 -7.87
N ALA A 159 -2.39 1.15 -7.32
CA ALA A 159 -3.15 2.22 -6.69
C ALA A 159 -2.67 3.57 -7.21
N SER A 160 -3.61 4.44 -7.60
CA SER A 160 -3.30 5.77 -8.11
C SER A 160 -3.88 6.83 -7.18
N VAL A 161 -3.03 7.73 -6.68
CA VAL A 161 -3.45 8.88 -5.88
C VAL A 161 -3.36 10.14 -6.74
N THR A 162 -4.49 10.83 -6.96
CA THR A 162 -4.60 12.04 -7.80
C THR A 162 -3.99 11.90 -9.21
N GLY A 163 -3.83 10.66 -9.68
CA GLY A 163 -3.44 10.36 -11.06
C GLY A 163 -4.66 9.97 -11.90
N SER A 164 -4.44 9.73 -13.20
CA SER A 164 -5.44 9.29 -14.17
C SER A 164 -4.75 8.51 -15.27
N MET A 165 -5.42 8.22 -16.39
CA MET A 165 -4.84 7.71 -17.61
C MET A 165 -4.74 8.82 -18.65
N THR A 166 -3.64 8.89 -19.40
CA THR A 166 -3.59 9.70 -20.62
C THR A 166 -4.40 9.01 -21.73
N GLN A 167 -4.78 9.76 -22.77
CA GLN A 167 -5.44 9.15 -23.93
C GLN A 167 -4.54 8.09 -24.58
N ASP A 168 -3.23 8.35 -24.70
CA ASP A 168 -2.27 7.40 -25.28
C ASP A 168 -2.19 6.12 -24.42
N THR A 169 -2.10 6.23 -23.08
CA THR A 169 -2.13 5.06 -22.18
C THR A 169 -3.42 4.26 -22.33
N PHE A 170 -4.56 4.94 -22.46
CA PHE A 170 -5.87 4.30 -22.60
C PHE A 170 -6.00 3.56 -23.94
N ASP A 171 -5.63 4.23 -25.05
CA ASP A 171 -5.76 3.68 -26.41
C ASP A 171 -4.83 2.49 -26.64
N ASP A 172 -3.63 2.54 -26.03
CA ASP A 172 -2.59 1.51 -26.16
C ASP A 172 -2.58 0.50 -24.99
N CYS A 173 -3.56 0.56 -24.09
CA CYS A 173 -3.63 -0.34 -22.94
C CYS A 173 -3.85 -1.78 -23.39
N ASN A 174 -2.93 -2.67 -23.00
CA ASN A 174 -2.92 -4.07 -23.43
C ASN A 174 -2.65 -5.00 -22.24
N ALA A 175 -3.29 -4.74 -21.10
CA ALA A 175 -3.16 -5.60 -19.93
C ALA A 175 -3.55 -7.05 -20.28
N GLN A 176 -2.67 -7.99 -19.99
CA GLN A 176 -2.84 -9.40 -20.32
C GLN A 176 -3.58 -10.16 -19.20
N LEU A 177 -3.50 -9.65 -17.98
CA LEU A 177 -4.15 -10.22 -16.81
C LEU A 177 -5.13 -9.20 -16.22
N PRO A 178 -6.22 -9.67 -15.59
CA PRO A 178 -7.06 -8.82 -14.75
C PRO A 178 -6.20 -8.20 -13.66
N THR A 179 -6.29 -6.89 -13.47
CA THR A 179 -5.43 -6.15 -12.54
C THR A 179 -6.29 -5.41 -11.52
N PRO A 180 -6.19 -5.75 -10.22
CA PRO A 180 -6.85 -4.99 -9.15
C PRO A 180 -6.43 -3.52 -9.18
N VAL A 181 -7.40 -2.61 -9.10
CA VAL A 181 -7.19 -1.17 -9.18
C VAL A 181 -7.83 -0.45 -8.01
N LEU A 182 -7.07 0.42 -7.33
CA LEU A 182 -7.58 1.40 -6.39
C LEU A 182 -7.29 2.82 -6.89
N GLN A 183 -8.32 3.63 -7.07
CA GLN A 183 -8.20 5.06 -7.39
C GLN A 183 -8.59 5.90 -6.18
N ILE A 184 -7.71 6.79 -5.72
CA ILE A 184 -7.99 7.79 -4.69
C ILE A 184 -7.90 9.16 -5.32
N HIS A 185 -9.00 9.96 -5.32
CA HIS A 185 -9.02 11.24 -6.05
C HIS A 185 -9.94 12.28 -5.44
N GLY A 186 -9.44 13.52 -5.35
CA GLY A 186 -10.20 14.68 -4.87
C GLY A 186 -11.14 15.24 -5.93
N THR A 187 -12.38 15.59 -5.54
CA THR A 187 -13.34 16.22 -6.46
C THR A 187 -13.01 17.67 -6.78
N GLU A 188 -12.22 18.33 -5.93
CA GLU A 188 -11.74 19.71 -6.08
C GLU A 188 -10.26 19.76 -6.49
N ASP A 189 -9.72 18.65 -7.04
CA ASP A 189 -8.39 18.61 -7.61
C ASP A 189 -8.30 19.59 -8.78
N ASP A 190 -7.45 20.61 -8.66
CA ASP A 190 -7.26 21.68 -9.63
C ASP A 190 -6.07 21.46 -10.57
N VAL A 191 -5.37 20.34 -10.42
CA VAL A 191 -4.21 19.94 -11.24
C VAL A 191 -4.59 18.80 -12.19
N VAL A 192 -5.08 17.68 -11.64
CA VAL A 192 -5.66 16.58 -12.40
C VAL A 192 -7.15 16.56 -12.14
N LEU A 193 -7.90 17.27 -12.99
CA LEU A 193 -9.33 17.50 -12.77
C LEU A 193 -10.11 16.17 -12.74
N TYR A 194 -11.04 16.09 -11.78
CA TYR A 194 -11.85 14.89 -11.56
C TYR A 194 -12.72 14.53 -12.77
N ASN A 195 -13.33 15.52 -13.43
CA ASN A 195 -14.31 15.27 -14.50
C ASN A 195 -13.73 15.41 -15.91
N GLU A 196 -13.06 16.52 -16.21
CA GLU A 196 -12.56 16.77 -17.57
C GLU A 196 -11.28 17.58 -17.55
N ASN A 197 -10.28 17.14 -18.32
CA ASN A 197 -9.13 17.96 -18.69
C ASN A 197 -8.59 17.53 -20.05
N ASN A 198 -7.68 18.35 -20.63
CA ASN A 198 -7.09 18.07 -21.94
C ASN A 198 -5.86 17.14 -21.86
N LEU A 199 -5.47 16.71 -20.66
CA LEU A 199 -4.23 15.93 -20.43
C LEU A 199 -4.52 14.49 -20.07
N SER A 200 -5.73 14.20 -19.58
CA SER A 200 -6.11 12.88 -19.09
C SER A 200 -7.60 12.60 -19.21
N LEU A 201 -7.97 11.35 -19.06
CA LEU A 201 -9.36 10.92 -18.96
C LEU A 201 -10.01 11.41 -17.66
N PRO A 202 -11.34 11.67 -17.66
CA PRO A 202 -12.11 11.82 -16.44
C PRO A 202 -11.95 10.61 -15.53
N ILE A 203 -11.90 10.84 -14.22
CA ILE A 203 -11.75 9.75 -13.25
C ILE A 203 -12.87 8.69 -13.35
N PRO A 204 -14.16 9.07 -13.52
CA PRO A 204 -15.22 8.08 -13.74
C PRO A 204 -14.99 7.19 -14.98
N ASP A 205 -14.37 7.71 -16.04
CA ASP A 205 -14.10 6.94 -17.26
C ASP A 205 -12.94 5.95 -17.03
N VAL A 206 -11.91 6.36 -16.27
CA VAL A 206 -10.83 5.46 -15.84
C VAL A 206 -11.37 4.30 -15.00
N ILE A 207 -12.26 4.60 -14.04
CA ILE A 207 -12.90 3.56 -13.21
C ILE A 207 -13.74 2.62 -14.09
N SER A 208 -14.57 3.17 -15.00
CA SER A 208 -15.40 2.38 -15.90
C SER A 208 -14.56 1.46 -16.79
N TYR A 209 -13.42 1.95 -17.30
CA TYR A 209 -12.50 1.14 -18.09
C TYR A 209 -11.99 -0.09 -17.31
N TRP A 210 -11.52 0.13 -16.06
CA TRP A 210 -10.98 -0.97 -15.25
C TRP A 210 -12.08 -1.92 -14.74
N VAL A 211 -13.28 -1.41 -14.48
CA VAL A 211 -14.46 -2.25 -14.17
C VAL A 211 -14.76 -3.20 -15.34
N ASP A 212 -14.78 -2.65 -16.57
CA ASP A 212 -15.04 -3.45 -17.78
C ASP A 212 -13.89 -4.41 -18.07
N HIS A 213 -12.62 -3.95 -17.99
CA HIS A 213 -11.43 -4.77 -18.23
C HIS A 213 -11.34 -5.95 -17.24
N ASN A 214 -11.61 -5.71 -15.98
CA ASN A 214 -11.56 -6.68 -14.90
C ASN A 214 -12.83 -7.56 -14.83
N ASN A 215 -13.82 -7.30 -15.68
CA ASN A 215 -15.11 -7.99 -15.69
C ASN A 215 -15.84 -7.93 -14.33
N CYS A 216 -15.67 -6.81 -13.61
CA CYS A 216 -16.36 -6.57 -12.34
C CYS A 216 -17.86 -6.27 -12.54
N GLU A 217 -18.67 -6.43 -11.49
CA GLU A 217 -20.04 -5.92 -11.49
C GLU A 217 -20.04 -4.39 -11.70
N THR A 218 -20.92 -3.89 -12.59
CA THR A 218 -20.97 -2.47 -12.95
C THR A 218 -21.65 -1.59 -11.89
N THR A 219 -22.29 -2.19 -10.90
CA THR A 219 -22.95 -1.47 -9.79
C THR A 219 -22.12 -1.68 -8.53
N PRO A 220 -21.46 -0.62 -8.00
CA PRO A 220 -20.61 -0.79 -6.82
C PRO A 220 -21.41 -0.86 -5.53
N THR A 221 -20.82 -1.49 -4.54
CA THR A 221 -21.16 -1.26 -3.13
C THR A 221 -20.47 0.02 -2.69
N THR A 222 -21.25 1.07 -2.34
CA THR A 222 -20.69 2.38 -1.92
C THR A 222 -20.95 2.61 -0.44
N THR A 223 -19.88 2.96 0.29
CA THR A 223 -19.91 3.31 1.72
C THR A 223 -19.33 4.71 1.93
N THR A 224 -20.02 5.55 2.69
CA THR A 224 -19.42 6.80 3.18
C THR A 224 -18.60 6.49 4.42
N LEU A 225 -17.30 6.83 4.38
CA LEU A 225 -16.41 6.65 5.53
C LEU A 225 -16.70 7.70 6.61
N PRO A 226 -16.34 7.43 7.89
CA PRO A 226 -16.49 8.41 8.95
C PRO A 226 -15.70 9.69 8.67
N ASP A 227 -16.32 10.84 8.80
CA ASP A 227 -15.68 12.16 8.80
C ASP A 227 -15.03 12.37 10.20
N VAL A 228 -13.76 12.06 10.29
CA VAL A 228 -12.96 12.06 11.54
C VAL A 228 -12.40 13.46 11.79
N ASP A 229 -11.93 14.13 10.76
CA ASP A 229 -11.47 15.52 10.83
C ASP A 229 -12.45 16.46 10.11
N VAL A 230 -13.55 16.79 10.75
CA VAL A 230 -14.58 17.73 10.23
C VAL A 230 -14.02 19.12 9.85
N SER A 231 -12.75 19.40 10.16
CA SER A 231 -12.13 20.71 9.89
C SER A 231 -11.39 20.77 8.56
N ASP A 232 -11.10 19.64 7.93
CA ASP A 232 -10.40 19.60 6.65
C ASP A 232 -11.30 19.94 5.45
N GLY A 233 -12.63 19.89 5.64
CA GLY A 233 -13.65 20.30 4.65
C GLY A 233 -13.88 19.25 3.57
N SER A 234 -13.48 18.00 3.79
CA SER A 234 -13.63 16.91 2.86
C SER A 234 -14.24 15.65 3.52
N THR A 235 -14.78 14.75 2.71
CA THR A 235 -15.34 13.45 3.14
C THR A 235 -15.04 12.40 2.09
N ILE A 236 -15.18 11.10 2.42
CA ILE A 236 -14.84 10.02 1.50
C ILE A 236 -16.04 9.11 1.21
N GLU A 237 -16.32 8.91 -0.07
CA GLU A 237 -17.13 7.82 -0.57
C GLU A 237 -16.23 6.72 -1.13
N HIS A 238 -16.28 5.54 -0.55
CA HIS A 238 -15.58 4.35 -1.01
C HIS A 238 -16.54 3.46 -1.80
N SER A 239 -16.30 3.32 -3.09
CA SER A 239 -17.06 2.45 -4.00
C SER A 239 -16.21 1.24 -4.38
N VAL A 240 -16.77 0.05 -4.19
CA VAL A 240 -16.14 -1.24 -4.51
C VAL A 240 -16.96 -1.92 -5.60
N TYR A 241 -16.32 -2.18 -6.74
CA TYR A 241 -16.86 -2.97 -7.84
C TYR A 241 -16.32 -4.38 -7.68
N GLU A 242 -17.20 -5.29 -7.28
CA GLU A 242 -16.88 -6.67 -6.86
C GLU A 242 -16.98 -7.67 -8.03
N ASP A 243 -16.71 -8.93 -7.73
CA ASP A 243 -16.89 -10.09 -8.61
C ASP A 243 -16.14 -10.02 -9.95
N GLY A 244 -15.00 -9.33 -9.98
CA GLY A 244 -14.08 -9.35 -11.12
C GLY A 244 -13.45 -10.73 -11.35
N ASP A 245 -12.85 -10.93 -12.52
CA ASP A 245 -12.13 -12.15 -12.85
C ASP A 245 -11.09 -12.48 -11.78
N ASN A 246 -10.97 -13.74 -11.40
CA ASN A 246 -10.11 -14.21 -10.31
C ASN A 246 -10.43 -13.59 -8.92
N GLY A 247 -11.67 -13.09 -8.72
CA GLY A 247 -12.11 -12.50 -7.46
C GLY A 247 -11.55 -11.12 -7.14
N ILE A 248 -10.98 -10.43 -8.12
CA ILE A 248 -10.42 -9.10 -7.91
C ILE A 248 -11.52 -8.03 -7.85
N THR A 249 -11.15 -6.83 -7.38
CA THR A 249 -12.02 -5.66 -7.36
C THR A 249 -11.39 -4.48 -8.10
N THR A 250 -12.26 -3.58 -8.56
CA THR A 250 -11.90 -2.20 -8.91
C THR A 250 -12.52 -1.28 -7.88
N GLU A 251 -11.71 -0.41 -7.25
CA GLU A 251 -12.15 0.41 -6.12
C GLU A 251 -11.88 1.88 -6.36
N HIS A 252 -12.77 2.71 -5.83
CA HIS A 252 -12.66 4.15 -5.92
C HIS A 252 -12.94 4.80 -4.57
N MET A 253 -11.93 5.42 -3.98
CA MET A 253 -12.07 6.34 -2.85
C MET A 253 -12.17 7.77 -3.39
N LYS A 254 -13.41 8.25 -3.51
CA LYS A 254 -13.72 9.60 -3.96
C LYS A 254 -13.68 10.56 -2.78
N VAL A 255 -12.68 11.45 -2.77
CA VAL A 255 -12.50 12.45 -1.72
C VAL A 255 -13.30 13.70 -2.10
N ILE A 256 -14.52 13.82 -1.56
CA ILE A 256 -15.42 14.94 -1.83
C ILE A 256 -14.86 16.19 -1.14
N GLY A 257 -14.62 17.27 -1.90
CA GLY A 257 -13.95 18.48 -1.40
C GLY A 257 -12.42 18.37 -1.31
N GLY A 258 -11.86 17.20 -1.58
CA GLY A 258 -10.40 16.99 -1.60
C GLY A 258 -9.72 17.61 -2.81
N GLY A 259 -8.49 18.09 -2.62
CA GLY A 259 -7.62 18.68 -3.65
C GLY A 259 -6.59 17.71 -4.20
N HIS A 260 -5.53 18.27 -4.86
CA HIS A 260 -4.40 17.52 -5.40
C HIS A 260 -3.41 17.12 -4.30
N THR A 261 -3.80 16.20 -3.42
CA THR A 261 -3.05 15.86 -2.21
C THR A 261 -3.07 14.35 -1.95
N TRP A 262 -2.13 13.89 -1.11
CA TRP A 262 -2.11 12.51 -0.58
C TRP A 262 -2.91 12.51 0.73
N PRO A 263 -4.08 11.87 0.83
CA PRO A 263 -4.87 11.81 2.07
C PRO A 263 -4.06 11.23 3.22
N GLY A 264 -4.19 11.82 4.41
CA GLY A 264 -3.43 11.45 5.60
C GLY A 264 -1.99 11.94 5.64
N SER A 265 -1.51 12.64 4.60
CA SER A 265 -0.15 13.15 4.59
C SER A 265 0.11 14.14 5.73
N VAL A 266 1.30 14.00 6.36
CA VAL A 266 1.78 14.95 7.36
C VAL A 266 2.03 16.35 6.78
N LEU A 267 2.20 16.47 5.46
CA LEU A 267 2.23 17.73 4.72
C LEU A 267 0.80 18.19 4.46
N ASN A 268 0.10 18.58 5.52
CA ASN A 268 -1.28 19.02 5.47
C ASN A 268 -1.41 20.35 4.73
N SER A 269 -1.58 20.31 3.40
CA SER A 269 -1.93 21.44 2.56
C SER A 269 -3.46 21.58 2.44
N ALA A 270 -3.93 22.73 1.97
CA ALA A 270 -5.37 22.93 1.74
C ALA A 270 -5.94 21.83 0.82
N GLY A 271 -7.06 21.22 1.21
CA GLY A 271 -7.69 20.13 0.48
C GLY A 271 -7.12 18.75 0.77
N THR A 272 -6.21 18.59 1.75
CA THR A 272 -5.74 17.28 2.20
C THR A 272 -6.74 16.67 3.16
N ASN A 273 -7.38 15.58 2.75
CA ASN A 273 -8.26 14.81 3.64
C ASN A 273 -7.45 14.15 4.75
N GLN A 274 -7.99 14.19 5.97
CA GLN A 274 -7.37 13.61 7.18
C GLN A 274 -8.24 12.50 7.82
N ASP A 275 -9.27 12.02 7.10
CA ASP A 275 -10.13 10.93 7.58
C ASP A 275 -9.50 9.56 7.39
N ILE A 276 -8.59 9.43 6.43
CA ILE A 276 -7.85 8.20 6.13
C ILE A 276 -6.35 8.45 6.05
N ASP A 277 -5.59 7.40 6.19
CA ASP A 277 -4.20 7.30 5.74
C ASP A 277 -4.18 6.52 4.41
N ALA A 278 -3.99 7.24 3.29
CA ALA A 278 -3.99 6.63 1.97
C ALA A 278 -2.91 5.55 1.81
N SER A 279 -1.76 5.67 2.49
CA SER A 279 -0.72 4.64 2.45
C SER A 279 -1.20 3.34 3.09
N MET A 280 -1.93 3.44 4.22
CA MET A 280 -2.53 2.27 4.87
C MET A 280 -3.65 1.66 4.02
N GLU A 281 -4.56 2.48 3.47
CA GLU A 281 -5.65 1.98 2.62
C GLU A 281 -5.11 1.27 1.37
N ILE A 282 -4.04 1.82 0.75
CA ILE A 282 -3.36 1.20 -0.39
C ILE A 282 -2.73 -0.14 0.01
N TRP A 283 -2.07 -0.22 1.17
CA TRP A 283 -1.51 -1.49 1.63
C TRP A 283 -2.60 -2.53 1.93
N LEU A 284 -3.69 -2.13 2.60
CA LEU A 284 -4.83 -3.00 2.86
C LEU A 284 -5.49 -3.50 1.56
N PHE A 285 -5.48 -2.68 0.51
CA PHE A 285 -5.90 -3.09 -0.82
C PHE A 285 -4.91 -4.09 -1.43
N PHE A 286 -3.61 -3.77 -1.50
CA PHE A 286 -2.58 -4.61 -2.12
C PHE A 286 -2.45 -5.98 -1.46
N SER A 287 -2.48 -6.03 -0.13
CA SER A 287 -2.28 -7.26 0.64
C SER A 287 -3.30 -8.35 0.37
N ARG A 288 -4.39 -8.04 -0.33
CA ARG A 288 -5.43 -9.00 -0.72
C ARG A 288 -5.11 -9.78 -1.99
N TYR A 289 -4.11 -9.36 -2.77
CA TYR A 289 -3.89 -9.86 -4.12
C TYR A 289 -2.49 -10.37 -4.35
N ASP A 290 -2.37 -11.36 -5.24
CA ASP A 290 -1.16 -11.69 -5.97
C ASP A 290 -1.42 -11.59 -7.48
N ILE A 291 -0.44 -11.96 -8.28
CA ILE A 291 -0.52 -11.91 -9.75
C ILE A 291 -1.63 -12.82 -10.34
N ASN A 292 -2.15 -13.76 -9.55
CA ASN A 292 -3.21 -14.68 -9.96
C ASN A 292 -4.61 -14.19 -9.55
N GLY A 293 -4.70 -13.07 -8.82
CA GLY A 293 -5.94 -12.47 -8.35
C GLY A 293 -6.06 -12.42 -6.83
N LEU A 294 -7.28 -12.56 -6.31
CA LEU A 294 -7.53 -12.56 -4.87
C LEU A 294 -6.81 -13.74 -4.22
N LEU A 295 -5.95 -13.45 -3.25
CA LEU A 295 -5.33 -14.46 -2.40
C LEU A 295 -6.41 -15.32 -1.77
N SER A 296 -6.28 -16.65 -1.89
CA SER A 296 -7.35 -17.55 -1.48
C SER A 296 -7.72 -17.32 -0.02
N THR A 297 -9.02 -17.35 0.25
CA THR A 297 -9.63 -17.12 1.55
C THR A 297 -9.16 -18.08 2.65
N ASP A 298 -8.47 -19.15 2.32
CA ASP A 298 -7.88 -20.05 3.32
C ASP A 298 -6.82 -19.37 4.19
N ASP A 299 -6.17 -18.31 3.69
CA ASP A 299 -5.23 -17.48 4.46
C ASP A 299 -5.89 -16.24 5.08
N TYR A 300 -6.98 -15.70 4.51
CA TYR A 300 -7.61 -14.46 4.95
C TYR A 300 -8.94 -14.65 5.70
N GLU A 301 -9.79 -15.63 5.33
CA GLU A 301 -11.09 -15.87 5.97
C GLU A 301 -11.01 -16.32 7.44
N ASN A 302 -9.84 -16.71 7.92
CA ASN A 302 -9.69 -17.22 9.27
C ASN A 302 -9.29 -16.21 10.34
N LYS A 303 -9.17 -14.91 9.99
CA LYS A 303 -8.79 -13.87 10.95
C LYS A 303 -9.93 -12.93 11.34
N HIS A 304 -11.19 -13.33 11.20
CA HIS A 304 -12.29 -12.55 11.73
C HIS A 304 -12.28 -12.57 13.25
N VAL A 305 -11.82 -11.48 13.84
CA VAL A 305 -12.00 -11.18 15.25
C VAL A 305 -13.31 -10.44 15.42
N SER A 306 -14.30 -11.08 16.02
CA SER A 306 -15.51 -10.38 16.41
C SER A 306 -15.40 -9.91 17.85
N ILE A 307 -15.70 -8.63 18.09
CA ILE A 307 -15.66 -8.00 19.41
C ILE A 307 -17.08 -7.59 19.78
N TYR A 308 -17.63 -8.19 20.84
CA TYR A 308 -18.99 -7.86 21.29
C TYR A 308 -19.16 -8.05 22.81
N PRO A 309 -20.05 -7.25 23.45
CA PRO A 309 -20.65 -6.05 22.91
C PRO A 309 -19.64 -4.89 22.79
N ASN A 310 -19.80 -4.07 21.78
CA ASN A 310 -19.07 -2.80 21.64
C ASN A 310 -20.10 -1.72 21.23
N PRO A 311 -20.39 -0.71 22.08
CA PRO A 311 -19.81 -0.45 23.39
C PRO A 311 -20.17 -1.46 24.47
N THR A 312 -19.35 -1.52 25.55
CA THR A 312 -19.55 -2.39 26.70
C THR A 312 -19.38 -1.65 28.02
N GLN A 313 -19.95 -2.22 29.11
CA GLN A 313 -19.82 -1.65 30.47
C GLN A 313 -18.86 -2.44 31.36
N SER A 314 -18.53 -3.69 31.03
CA SER A 314 -17.72 -4.53 31.91
C SER A 314 -16.91 -5.61 31.21
N LYS A 315 -17.44 -6.23 30.17
CA LYS A 315 -16.81 -7.38 29.51
C LYS A 315 -16.95 -7.28 28.02
N ILE A 316 -15.91 -7.71 27.30
CA ILE A 316 -15.92 -7.94 25.85
C ILE A 316 -15.63 -9.40 25.56
N ASN A 317 -16.32 -9.95 24.58
CA ASN A 317 -16.03 -11.27 24.04
C ASN A 317 -15.23 -11.08 22.76
N LEU A 318 -14.12 -11.77 22.64
CA LEU A 318 -13.37 -11.94 21.42
C LEU A 318 -13.72 -13.31 20.83
N SER A 319 -14.30 -13.32 19.65
CA SER A 319 -14.56 -14.55 18.89
C SER A 319 -13.59 -14.63 17.74
N LEU A 320 -12.90 -15.76 17.62
CA LEU A 320 -11.97 -16.08 16.54
C LEU A 320 -12.49 -17.29 15.78
N ASN A 321 -12.45 -17.23 14.46
CA ASN A 321 -12.90 -18.35 13.60
C ASN A 321 -11.79 -19.37 13.30
N TYR A 322 -10.68 -19.37 14.05
CA TYR A 322 -9.61 -20.32 13.79
C TYR A 322 -8.96 -20.93 15.05
N SER A 323 -8.20 -22.02 14.87
CA SER A 323 -7.80 -22.94 15.94
C SER A 323 -6.36 -22.77 16.45
N LYS A 324 -5.69 -21.65 16.15
CA LYS A 324 -4.36 -21.34 16.66
C LYS A 324 -4.42 -20.35 17.81
N GLU A 325 -3.45 -20.44 18.71
CA GLU A 325 -3.28 -19.50 19.80
C GLU A 325 -2.98 -18.09 19.26
N VAL A 326 -3.72 -17.09 19.73
CA VAL A 326 -3.61 -15.69 19.32
C VAL A 326 -3.43 -14.82 20.53
N TYR A 327 -2.51 -13.87 20.44
CA TYR A 327 -2.27 -12.91 21.53
C TYR A 327 -3.13 -11.66 21.34
N TYR A 328 -3.54 -11.05 22.45
CA TYR A 328 -4.14 -9.72 22.42
C TYR A 328 -3.44 -8.75 23.38
N LYS A 329 -3.46 -7.47 23.02
CA LYS A 329 -3.04 -6.35 23.87
C LYS A 329 -4.10 -5.26 23.84
N LEU A 330 -4.47 -4.75 25.02
CA LEU A 330 -5.37 -3.61 25.17
C LEU A 330 -4.57 -2.37 25.54
N PHE A 331 -4.81 -1.27 24.85
CA PHE A 331 -4.11 -0.01 25.03
C PHE A 331 -5.08 1.10 25.42
N SER A 332 -4.60 2.06 26.23
CA SER A 332 -5.28 3.32 26.46
C SER A 332 -5.23 4.22 25.23
N PRO A 333 -6.04 5.30 25.15
CA PRO A 333 -5.97 6.29 24.06
C PRO A 333 -4.59 6.95 23.90
N LEU A 334 -3.76 6.89 24.92
CA LEU A 334 -2.38 7.43 24.91
C LEU A 334 -1.33 6.36 24.60
N GLY A 335 -1.73 5.20 24.07
CA GLY A 335 -0.82 4.13 23.69
C GLY A 335 -0.22 3.31 24.84
N LYS A 336 -0.64 3.55 26.11
CA LYS A 336 -0.16 2.76 27.24
C LYS A 336 -0.82 1.38 27.22
N GLN A 337 -0.03 0.29 27.18
CA GLN A 337 -0.54 -1.05 27.34
C GLN A 337 -1.15 -1.26 28.73
N LEU A 338 -2.39 -1.71 28.77
CA LEU A 338 -3.18 -1.93 29.98
C LEU A 338 -3.34 -3.40 30.32
N MET A 339 -3.54 -4.23 29.30
CA MET A 339 -3.76 -5.68 29.43
C MET A 339 -3.10 -6.42 28.28
N THR A 340 -2.79 -7.69 28.52
CA THR A 340 -2.38 -8.65 27.49
C THR A 340 -2.90 -10.03 27.89
N GLY A 341 -3.15 -10.86 26.90
CA GLY A 341 -3.58 -12.24 27.13
C GLY A 341 -3.51 -13.05 25.85
N THR A 342 -3.95 -14.30 25.93
CA THR A 342 -3.92 -15.27 24.85
C THR A 342 -5.30 -15.85 24.65
N ILE A 343 -5.74 -15.96 23.42
CA ILE A 343 -6.99 -16.62 23.02
C ILE A 343 -6.60 -17.98 22.46
N THR A 344 -7.02 -19.05 23.13
CA THR A 344 -6.59 -20.43 22.79
C THR A 344 -7.59 -21.21 21.96
N SER A 345 -8.87 -20.81 21.95
CA SER A 345 -9.89 -21.38 21.05
C SER A 345 -11.21 -20.61 21.09
N GLY A 346 -11.73 -20.28 19.95
CA GLY A 346 -13.12 -19.86 19.71
C GLY A 346 -13.51 -18.52 20.33
N ASN A 347 -13.86 -18.49 21.60
CA ASN A 347 -14.32 -17.28 22.30
C ASN A 347 -13.57 -17.06 23.60
N GLU A 348 -13.06 -15.85 23.81
CA GLU A 348 -12.44 -15.40 25.07
C GLU A 348 -13.21 -14.22 25.64
N GLU A 349 -13.54 -14.27 26.93
CA GLU A 349 -14.17 -13.17 27.66
C GLU A 349 -13.11 -12.35 28.39
N ILE A 350 -12.99 -11.07 28.07
CA ILE A 350 -12.06 -10.13 28.72
C ILE A 350 -12.83 -9.23 29.66
N ASP A 351 -12.50 -9.27 30.95
CA ASP A 351 -13.08 -8.38 31.96
C ASP A 351 -12.35 -7.03 31.98
N ILE A 352 -13.05 -5.98 31.56
CA ILE A 352 -12.59 -4.59 31.56
C ILE A 352 -13.35 -3.71 32.55
N SER A 353 -14.11 -4.30 33.47
CA SER A 353 -14.93 -3.59 34.48
C SER A 353 -14.11 -2.66 35.38
N HIS A 354 -12.81 -2.92 35.53
CA HIS A 354 -11.88 -2.13 36.30
C HIS A 354 -11.30 -0.92 35.56
N LEU A 355 -11.58 -0.80 34.25
CA LEU A 355 -11.11 0.32 33.44
C LEU A 355 -12.12 1.47 33.46
N PRO A 356 -11.68 2.75 33.49
CA PRO A 356 -12.56 3.90 33.35
C PRO A 356 -13.34 3.89 32.03
N SER A 357 -14.52 4.54 31.99
CA SER A 357 -15.23 4.74 30.71
C SER A 357 -14.38 5.57 29.77
N ASN A 358 -13.98 4.98 28.64
CA ASN A 358 -13.17 5.60 27.62
C ASN A 358 -13.20 4.75 26.32
N ILE A 359 -12.53 5.23 25.26
CA ILE A 359 -12.17 4.44 24.10
C ILE A 359 -10.87 3.70 24.41
N TYR A 360 -10.77 2.46 23.98
CA TYR A 360 -9.58 1.63 24.14
C TYR A 360 -9.26 0.97 22.78
N PHE A 361 -7.97 0.75 22.52
CA PHE A 361 -7.51 0.07 21.31
C PHE A 361 -7.15 -1.37 21.66
N LEU A 362 -7.74 -2.32 20.93
CA LEU A 362 -7.43 -3.72 21.06
C LEU A 362 -6.63 -4.19 19.84
N LYS A 363 -5.41 -4.65 20.08
CA LYS A 363 -4.57 -5.30 19.07
C LYS A 363 -4.66 -6.81 19.26
N VAL A 364 -4.94 -7.55 18.18
CA VAL A 364 -5.03 -9.03 18.17
C VAL A 364 -4.15 -9.56 17.06
N GLY A 365 -3.30 -10.56 17.35
CA GLY A 365 -2.38 -11.14 16.36
C GLY A 365 -1.55 -12.30 16.89
N ASN A 366 -0.80 -12.96 16.01
CA ASN A 366 -0.03 -14.16 16.37
C ASN A 366 1.33 -13.89 17.02
N GLN A 367 1.91 -12.69 16.83
CA GLN A 367 3.10 -12.18 17.52
C GLN A 367 3.01 -10.66 17.67
N PHE A 368 3.69 -10.12 18.71
CA PHE A 368 3.78 -8.68 18.99
C PHE A 368 5.23 -8.31 19.29
#